data_a6d0d8a68a8e2174391b5b6b97406338
#
_entry.id   a6d0d8a68a8e2174391b5b6b97406338
#
_cell.length_a   1.000
_cell.length_b   1.000
_cell.length_c   1.000
_cell.angle_alpha   90.00
_cell.angle_beta   90.00
_cell.angle_gamma   90.00
#
_symmetry.space_group_name_H-M   'P 1'
#
loop_
_entity.id
_entity.type
_entity.pdbx_description
1 polymer ?
#
loop_
_entity_poly.entity_id
_entity_poly.type
_entity_poly.pdbx_seq_one_letter_code
_entity_poly.pdbx_strand_id
1 'polypeptide(L)'
;MNLNLFMERGISGLMRTAARFYLSGGKGRAFLSEILPEIHRSAKIRERHEQAGTHVPPFLIASITSQCNLRCSGCYARANGGCGDSAATGDLSAAEWEAIFTEASGLGVSFILLAGGEPLTRPDVIHIASGFSNIVFPVFTNGTMMTEETVSLFDDCRNLIPVISLEGDADSTDRRRGGGVYALSEAAMDGLKKKNILFGASVTVTRENMRAVTSDAFVSELRDKGCGLVFFVEYVPAAGGTDELVLRSQDMYDLKENTASLKKRFSDMIIISFPGDEEAMGGCLASGRGFFHINSRGGAVMCTPSRGQ
;
A
#
# COMPACT_ATOMS: atom_id res chain seq x y z
N MET A 1 14.03 9.16 19.22
CA MET A 1 14.32 7.94 18.42
C MET A 1 14.76 8.40 17.03
N ASN A 2 15.82 7.85 16.46
CA ASN A 2 16.27 8.24 15.11
C ASN A 2 15.29 7.61 14.09
N LEU A 3 14.52 8.45 13.39
CA LEU A 3 13.50 8.01 12.42
C LEU A 3 14.11 7.16 11.31
N ASN A 4 15.29 7.55 10.81
CA ASN A 4 15.97 6.79 9.75
C ASN A 4 16.29 5.37 10.20
N LEU A 5 16.81 5.18 11.42
CA LEU A 5 17.11 3.86 11.98
C LEU A 5 15.83 3.03 12.18
N PHE A 6 14.72 3.66 12.55
CA PHE A 6 13.42 2.98 12.68
C PHE A 6 12.89 2.52 11.31
N MET A 7 12.93 3.41 10.32
CA MET A 7 12.50 3.11 8.96
C MET A 7 13.36 2.01 8.33
N GLU A 8 14.67 2.01 8.53
CA GLU A 8 15.57 0.94 8.06
C GLU A 8 15.28 -0.41 8.71
N ARG A 9 14.94 -0.44 10.00
CA ARG A 9 14.49 -1.66 10.67
C ARG A 9 13.16 -2.17 10.11
N GLY A 10 12.23 -1.27 9.82
CA GLY A 10 10.97 -1.58 9.13
C GLY A 10 11.22 -2.21 7.77
N ILE A 11 12.04 -1.58 6.94
CA ILE A 11 12.47 -2.07 5.63
C ILE A 11 13.12 -3.46 5.73
N SER A 12 14.03 -3.64 6.69
CA SER A 12 14.68 -4.93 6.93
C SER A 12 13.68 -6.02 7.36
N GLY A 13 12.63 -5.66 8.10
CA GLY A 13 11.52 -6.54 8.46
C GLY A 13 10.70 -6.96 7.23
N LEU A 14 10.33 -5.99 6.40
CA LEU A 14 9.63 -6.20 5.12
C LEU A 14 10.41 -7.18 4.22
N MET A 15 11.69 -6.94 4.03
CA MET A 15 12.53 -7.78 3.19
C MET A 15 12.71 -9.20 3.74
N ARG A 16 12.73 -9.36 5.06
CA ARG A 16 12.80 -10.67 5.72
C ARG A 16 11.54 -11.50 5.49
N THR A 17 10.36 -10.87 5.54
CA THR A 17 9.09 -11.53 5.23
C THR A 17 8.98 -11.82 3.74
N ALA A 18 9.34 -10.86 2.87
CA ALA A 18 9.39 -11.06 1.43
C ALA A 18 10.30 -12.24 1.03
N ALA A 19 11.43 -12.43 1.72
CA ALA A 19 12.36 -13.53 1.46
C ALA A 19 11.69 -14.91 1.59
N ARG A 20 10.74 -15.09 2.51
CA ARG A 20 10.03 -16.38 2.65
C ARG A 20 9.23 -16.74 1.40
N PHE A 21 8.58 -15.76 0.77
CA PHE A 21 7.81 -15.97 -0.45
C PHE A 21 8.73 -16.15 -1.67
N TYR A 22 9.82 -15.41 -1.73
CA TYR A 22 10.67 -15.38 -2.92
C TYR A 22 11.74 -16.47 -2.93
N LEU A 23 12.17 -17.00 -1.78
CA LEU A 23 13.17 -18.07 -1.73
C LEU A 23 12.69 -19.40 -2.31
N SER A 24 11.39 -19.64 -2.38
CA SER A 24 10.80 -20.86 -2.92
C SER A 24 10.88 -21.00 -4.44
N GLY A 25 11.12 -19.90 -5.18
CA GLY A 25 11.10 -19.86 -6.64
C GLY A 25 12.35 -19.20 -7.26
N GLY A 26 12.68 -19.58 -8.51
CA GLY A 26 13.83 -19.02 -9.25
C GLY A 26 13.73 -17.51 -9.46
N LYS A 27 12.57 -17.02 -9.94
CA LYS A 27 12.30 -15.59 -10.16
C LYS A 27 12.39 -14.77 -8.88
N GLY A 28 11.85 -15.31 -7.77
CA GLY A 28 11.92 -14.64 -6.48
C GLY A 28 13.35 -14.53 -5.94
N ARG A 29 14.17 -15.59 -6.07
CA ARG A 29 15.58 -15.53 -5.67
C ARG A 29 16.37 -14.54 -6.50
N ALA A 30 16.14 -14.49 -7.81
CA ALA A 30 16.77 -13.49 -8.69
C ALA A 30 16.41 -12.07 -8.23
N PHE A 31 15.12 -11.79 -8.01
CA PHE A 31 14.67 -10.49 -7.49
C PHE A 31 15.35 -10.13 -6.16
N LEU A 32 15.39 -11.04 -5.19
CA LEU A 32 16.04 -10.76 -3.91
C LEU A 32 17.54 -10.46 -4.05
N SER A 33 18.24 -11.15 -4.96
CA SER A 33 19.67 -10.92 -5.19
C SER A 33 19.96 -9.54 -5.82
N GLU A 34 19.00 -9.00 -6.56
CA GLU A 34 19.09 -7.67 -7.18
C GLU A 34 18.64 -6.56 -6.23
N ILE A 35 17.49 -6.72 -5.56
CA ILE A 35 16.89 -5.64 -4.79
C ILE A 35 17.61 -5.36 -3.47
N LEU A 36 18.16 -6.37 -2.80
CA LEU A 36 18.80 -6.18 -1.50
C LEU A 36 20.02 -5.24 -1.54
N PRO A 37 20.97 -5.38 -2.50
CA PRO A 37 22.05 -4.43 -2.66
C PRO A 37 21.55 -3.01 -2.98
N GLU A 38 20.49 -2.88 -3.79
CA GLU A 38 19.93 -1.59 -4.19
C GLU A 38 19.25 -0.87 -3.03
N ILE A 39 18.54 -1.57 -2.14
CA ILE A 39 18.00 -0.97 -0.91
C ILE A 39 19.12 -0.40 -0.03
N HIS A 40 20.25 -1.11 0.11
CA HIS A 40 21.41 -0.60 0.84
C HIS A 40 22.06 0.60 0.15
N ARG A 41 22.15 0.59 -1.18
CA ARG A 41 22.64 1.72 -1.97
C ARG A 41 21.74 2.95 -1.77
N SER A 42 20.43 2.78 -1.86
CA SER A 42 19.44 3.84 -1.67
C SER A 42 19.52 4.43 -0.25
N ALA A 43 19.71 3.61 0.78
CA ALA A 43 19.92 4.08 2.14
C ALA A 43 21.17 4.98 2.27
N LYS A 44 22.28 4.60 1.63
CA LYS A 44 23.50 5.44 1.60
C LYS A 44 23.31 6.74 0.82
N ILE A 45 22.49 6.75 -0.23
CA ILE A 45 22.16 7.99 -0.96
C ILE A 45 21.40 8.92 -0.03
N ARG A 46 20.36 8.44 0.65
CA ARG A 46 19.58 9.24 1.61
C ARG A 46 20.44 9.76 2.76
N GLU A 47 21.35 8.93 3.28
CA GLU A 47 22.28 9.36 4.33
C GLU A 47 23.15 10.55 3.89
N ARG A 48 23.65 10.56 2.64
CA ARG A 48 24.41 11.69 2.09
C ARG A 48 23.56 12.95 1.96
N HIS A 49 22.30 12.82 1.53
CA HIS A 49 21.37 13.95 1.48
C HIS A 49 21.11 14.51 2.89
N GLU A 50 20.92 13.65 3.89
CA GLU A 50 20.74 14.05 5.29
C GLU A 50 21.98 14.82 5.82
N GLN A 51 23.18 14.33 5.51
CA GLN A 51 24.43 15.03 5.87
C GLN A 51 24.57 16.38 5.18
N ALA A 52 23.99 16.55 4.00
CA ALA A 52 23.92 17.80 3.26
C ALA A 52 22.76 18.72 3.72
N GLY A 53 22.00 18.32 4.74
CA GLY A 53 20.87 19.10 5.27
C GLY A 53 19.55 18.93 4.52
N THR A 54 19.46 17.94 3.62
CA THR A 54 18.22 17.65 2.88
C THR A 54 17.69 16.29 3.28
N HIS A 55 16.49 16.25 3.89
CA HIS A 55 15.83 15.01 4.25
C HIS A 55 15.10 14.41 3.04
N VAL A 56 15.39 13.14 2.73
CA VAL A 56 14.70 12.36 1.69
C VAL A 56 14.04 11.15 2.33
N PRO A 57 12.70 11.07 2.31
CA PRO A 57 11.99 9.93 2.87
C PRO A 57 12.20 8.68 2.00
N PRO A 58 12.23 7.47 2.60
CA PRO A 58 12.39 6.22 1.85
C PRO A 58 11.14 5.79 1.09
N PHE A 59 9.97 6.38 1.40
CA PHE A 59 8.68 6.06 0.81
C PHE A 59 8.09 7.25 0.03
N LEU A 60 7.47 6.93 -1.11
CA LEU A 60 6.65 7.83 -1.89
C LEU A 60 5.27 7.18 -2.10
N ILE A 61 4.22 7.97 -2.06
CA ILE A 61 2.88 7.58 -2.51
C ILE A 61 2.65 8.26 -3.85
N ALA A 62 2.31 7.50 -4.88
CA ALA A 62 2.01 7.99 -6.21
C ALA A 62 0.57 7.62 -6.58
N SER A 63 -0.32 8.63 -6.61
CA SER A 63 -1.67 8.46 -7.14
C SER A 63 -1.61 8.57 -8.66
N ILE A 64 -1.34 7.44 -9.36
CA ILE A 64 -1.00 7.42 -10.79
C ILE A 64 -2.18 7.68 -11.72
N THR A 65 -3.39 7.71 -11.19
CA THR A 65 -4.62 7.96 -11.96
C THR A 65 -5.72 8.56 -11.08
N SER A 66 -6.56 9.37 -11.69
CA SER A 66 -7.84 9.79 -11.12
C SER A 66 -9.02 8.91 -11.55
N GLN A 67 -8.81 7.91 -12.44
CA GLN A 67 -9.85 7.00 -12.88
C GLN A 67 -10.02 5.81 -11.92
N CYS A 68 -11.29 5.48 -11.60
CA CYS A 68 -11.63 4.28 -10.86
C CYS A 68 -12.91 3.64 -11.44
N ASN A 69 -12.86 2.34 -11.61
CA ASN A 69 -13.98 1.53 -12.11
C ASN A 69 -15.02 1.18 -11.02
N LEU A 70 -14.77 1.54 -9.74
CA LEU A 70 -15.69 1.32 -8.62
C LEU A 70 -16.17 2.64 -8.01
N ARG A 71 -17.30 2.58 -7.32
CA ARG A 71 -17.91 3.70 -6.58
C ARG A 71 -18.12 3.32 -5.11
N CYS A 72 -17.03 2.96 -4.43
CA CYS A 72 -17.09 2.49 -3.06
C CYS A 72 -17.72 3.53 -2.13
N SER A 73 -18.58 3.07 -1.22
CA SER A 73 -19.20 3.94 -0.21
C SER A 73 -18.13 4.52 0.71
N GLY A 74 -18.17 5.83 0.95
CA GLY A 74 -17.18 6.53 1.79
C GLY A 74 -15.76 6.51 1.23
N CYS A 75 -15.59 6.45 -0.09
CA CYS A 75 -14.27 6.52 -0.71
C CYS A 75 -13.65 7.90 -0.52
N TYR A 76 -12.53 7.96 0.21
CA TYR A 76 -11.80 9.20 0.49
C TYR A 76 -11.37 9.94 -0.80
N ALA A 77 -10.79 9.21 -1.77
CA ALA A 77 -10.31 9.82 -3.01
C ALA A 77 -11.45 10.42 -3.82
N ARG A 78 -12.60 9.72 -3.90
CA ARG A 78 -13.77 10.22 -4.63
C ARG A 78 -14.44 11.40 -3.94
N ALA A 79 -14.58 11.36 -2.62
CA ALA A 79 -15.19 12.42 -1.83
C ALA A 79 -14.39 13.74 -1.89
N ASN A 80 -13.06 13.65 -2.03
CA ASN A 80 -12.17 14.81 -2.17
C ASN A 80 -11.88 15.18 -3.64
N GLY A 81 -12.64 14.65 -4.60
CA GLY A 81 -12.44 14.94 -6.02
C GLY A 81 -11.15 14.40 -6.62
N GLY A 82 -10.47 13.50 -5.91
CA GLY A 82 -9.22 12.87 -6.35
C GLY A 82 -9.42 11.70 -7.30
N CYS A 83 -10.67 11.17 -7.46
CA CYS A 83 -10.95 10.18 -8.47
C CYS A 83 -12.40 10.24 -8.98
N GLY A 84 -12.62 9.73 -10.19
CA GLY A 84 -13.89 9.67 -10.91
C GLY A 84 -14.01 8.42 -11.78
N ASP A 85 -15.06 8.35 -12.59
CA ASP A 85 -15.31 7.19 -13.48
C ASP A 85 -14.41 7.21 -14.73
N SER A 86 -13.82 8.36 -15.03
CA SER A 86 -12.86 8.56 -16.12
C SER A 86 -11.63 9.31 -15.62
N ALA A 87 -10.52 9.17 -16.32
CA ALA A 87 -9.33 9.97 -16.04
C ALA A 87 -9.64 11.47 -16.17
N ALA A 88 -9.16 12.26 -15.22
CA ALA A 88 -9.33 13.71 -15.27
C ALA A 88 -8.40 14.30 -16.35
N THR A 89 -8.85 15.38 -16.96
CA THR A 89 -7.97 16.20 -17.80
C THR A 89 -6.81 16.71 -16.98
N GLY A 90 -5.57 16.41 -17.41
CA GLY A 90 -4.35 16.80 -16.71
C GLY A 90 -3.76 15.72 -15.80
N ASP A 91 -4.26 14.48 -15.81
CA ASP A 91 -3.52 13.35 -15.25
C ASP A 91 -2.20 13.20 -16.01
N LEU A 92 -1.12 12.96 -15.27
CA LEU A 92 0.23 12.80 -15.83
C LEU A 92 0.29 11.65 -16.83
N SER A 93 1.02 11.87 -17.90
CA SER A 93 1.36 10.84 -18.89
C SER A 93 2.31 9.79 -18.29
N ALA A 94 2.44 8.66 -18.98
CA ALA A 94 3.39 7.62 -18.61
C ALA A 94 4.83 8.13 -18.56
N ALA A 95 5.23 8.97 -19.53
CA ALA A 95 6.58 9.56 -19.57
C ALA A 95 6.85 10.53 -18.41
N GLU A 96 5.86 11.28 -17.95
CA GLU A 96 5.99 12.14 -16.77
C GLU A 96 6.14 11.31 -15.49
N TRP A 97 5.40 10.19 -15.36
CA TRP A 97 5.59 9.26 -14.24
C TRP A 97 6.96 8.59 -14.29
N GLU A 98 7.46 8.21 -15.47
CA GLU A 98 8.82 7.69 -15.63
C GLU A 98 9.88 8.67 -15.14
N ALA A 99 9.74 9.96 -15.48
CA ALA A 99 10.62 11.01 -15.00
C ALA A 99 10.60 11.13 -13.47
N ILE A 100 9.40 11.10 -12.85
CA ILE A 100 9.24 11.13 -11.39
C ILE A 100 9.89 9.90 -10.73
N PHE A 101 9.69 8.69 -11.27
CA PHE A 101 10.30 7.47 -10.71
C PHE A 101 11.82 7.48 -10.88
N THR A 102 12.33 8.04 -11.98
CA THR A 102 13.77 8.21 -12.21
C THR A 102 14.38 9.17 -11.20
N GLU A 103 13.75 10.31 -10.95
CA GLU A 103 14.21 11.27 -9.95
C GLU A 103 14.16 10.67 -8.54
N ALA A 104 13.05 10.02 -8.17
CA ALA A 104 12.88 9.34 -6.89
C ALA A 104 13.98 8.26 -6.68
N SER A 105 14.28 7.48 -7.71
CA SER A 105 15.38 6.51 -7.72
C SER A 105 16.73 7.18 -7.44
N GLY A 106 17.02 8.29 -8.11
CA GLY A 106 18.27 9.07 -7.94
C GLY A 106 18.40 9.66 -6.53
N LEU A 107 17.30 10.02 -5.89
CA LEU A 107 17.24 10.51 -4.51
C LEU A 107 17.35 9.39 -3.47
N GLY A 108 17.26 8.12 -3.88
CA GLY A 108 17.35 6.97 -2.98
C GLY A 108 16.02 6.56 -2.36
N VAL A 109 14.89 6.91 -2.96
CA VAL A 109 13.57 6.35 -2.59
C VAL A 109 13.59 4.86 -2.88
N SER A 110 13.16 4.03 -1.92
CA SER A 110 13.20 2.56 -2.01
C SER A 110 11.83 1.94 -2.27
N PHE A 111 10.76 2.66 -1.93
CA PHE A 111 9.39 2.18 -2.07
C PHE A 111 8.50 3.27 -2.66
N ILE A 112 7.75 2.94 -3.71
CA ILE A 112 6.74 3.83 -4.28
C ILE A 112 5.40 3.11 -4.28
N LEU A 113 4.50 3.49 -3.38
CA LEU A 113 3.16 2.96 -3.30
C LEU A 113 2.33 3.52 -4.45
N LEU A 114 1.90 2.67 -5.37
CA LEU A 114 1.02 3.04 -6.47
C LEU A 114 -0.44 2.98 -6.01
N ALA A 115 -1.11 4.11 -6.11
CA ALA A 115 -2.50 4.31 -5.70
C ALA A 115 -3.21 5.24 -6.69
N GLY A 116 -4.32 5.83 -6.24
CA GLY A 116 -5.11 6.81 -7.02
C GLY A 116 -6.58 6.44 -7.02
N GLY A 117 -7.21 6.40 -8.19
CA GLY A 117 -8.47 5.72 -8.39
C GLY A 117 -8.26 4.19 -8.33
N GLU A 118 -8.12 3.57 -9.51
CA GLU A 118 -7.68 2.16 -9.61
C GLU A 118 -6.41 2.09 -10.47
N PRO A 119 -5.25 1.76 -9.89
CA PRO A 119 -3.97 1.73 -10.61
C PRO A 119 -3.96 0.83 -11.84
N LEU A 120 -4.68 -0.28 -11.83
CA LEU A 120 -4.74 -1.21 -12.96
C LEU A 120 -5.47 -0.63 -14.20
N THR A 121 -6.08 0.57 -14.10
CA THR A 121 -6.55 1.33 -15.27
C THR A 121 -5.40 2.00 -16.04
N ARG A 122 -4.17 1.98 -15.49
CA ARG A 122 -2.94 2.55 -16.07
C ARG A 122 -1.86 1.47 -16.26
N PRO A 123 -2.12 0.46 -17.13
CA PRO A 123 -1.14 -0.60 -17.39
C PRO A 123 0.17 -0.04 -17.97
N ASP A 124 0.13 1.09 -18.66
CA ASP A 124 1.29 1.84 -19.17
C ASP A 124 2.23 2.26 -18.04
N VAL A 125 1.71 2.87 -16.97
CA VAL A 125 2.51 3.31 -15.82
C VAL A 125 2.99 2.13 -14.98
N ILE A 126 2.15 1.09 -14.80
CA ILE A 126 2.55 -0.15 -14.11
C ILE A 126 3.72 -0.84 -14.84
N HIS A 127 3.67 -0.85 -16.18
CA HIS A 127 4.76 -1.42 -16.98
C HIS A 127 6.07 -0.61 -16.84
N ILE A 128 5.99 0.71 -16.81
CA ILE A 128 7.15 1.57 -16.52
C ILE A 128 7.71 1.26 -15.13
N ALA A 129 6.86 1.20 -14.10
CA ALA A 129 7.28 0.87 -12.73
C ALA A 129 8.00 -0.48 -12.65
N SER A 130 7.58 -1.48 -13.44
CA SER A 130 8.21 -2.79 -13.48
C SER A 130 9.68 -2.77 -13.89
N GLY A 131 10.10 -1.77 -14.67
CA GLY A 131 11.47 -1.58 -15.14
C GLY A 131 12.46 -1.05 -14.08
N PHE A 132 11.98 -0.57 -12.92
CA PHE A 132 12.84 -0.05 -11.87
C PHE A 132 13.24 -1.15 -10.88
N SER A 133 14.32 -1.86 -11.15
CA SER A 133 14.81 -2.97 -10.30
C SER A 133 15.29 -2.55 -8.91
N ASN A 134 15.51 -1.26 -8.68
CA ASN A 134 15.97 -0.69 -7.41
C ASN A 134 14.85 -0.11 -6.53
N ILE A 135 13.60 -0.18 -6.98
CA ILE A 135 12.41 0.30 -6.26
C ILE A 135 11.40 -0.82 -6.14
N VAL A 136 10.78 -0.95 -4.97
CA VAL A 136 9.63 -1.83 -4.73
C VAL A 136 8.36 -1.00 -4.88
N PHE A 137 7.40 -1.51 -5.66
CA PHE A 137 6.12 -0.87 -5.90
C PHE A 137 4.95 -1.67 -5.32
N PRO A 138 4.48 -1.37 -4.11
CA PRO A 138 3.18 -1.84 -3.65
C PRO A 138 2.07 -1.23 -4.52
N VAL A 139 1.22 -2.05 -5.15
CA VAL A 139 0.14 -1.63 -6.04
C VAL A 139 -1.20 -1.85 -5.34
N PHE A 140 -1.80 -0.78 -4.84
CA PHE A 140 -3.07 -0.83 -4.10
C PHE A 140 -4.23 -0.89 -5.09
N THR A 141 -4.80 -2.06 -5.26
CA THR A 141 -5.86 -2.32 -6.24
C THR A 141 -7.13 -2.87 -5.58
N ASN A 142 -8.27 -2.62 -6.21
CA ASN A 142 -9.53 -3.24 -5.82
C ASN A 142 -9.66 -4.71 -6.29
N GLY A 143 -8.69 -5.20 -7.06
CA GLY A 143 -8.60 -6.58 -7.52
C GLY A 143 -9.52 -6.96 -8.69
N THR A 144 -10.49 -6.09 -9.06
CA THR A 144 -11.50 -6.44 -10.08
C THR A 144 -10.96 -6.47 -11.52
N MET A 145 -9.78 -5.90 -11.75
CA MET A 145 -9.10 -5.89 -13.05
C MET A 145 -7.90 -6.85 -13.10
N MET A 146 -7.82 -7.79 -12.15
CA MET A 146 -6.75 -8.78 -12.08
C MET A 146 -6.97 -9.91 -13.08
N THR A 147 -6.48 -9.74 -14.30
CA THR A 147 -6.52 -10.73 -15.37
C THR A 147 -5.33 -11.69 -15.28
N GLU A 148 -5.35 -12.80 -16.04
CA GLU A 148 -4.18 -13.69 -16.14
C GLU A 148 -2.92 -12.97 -16.66
N GLU A 149 -3.09 -12.02 -17.57
CA GLU A 149 -2.01 -11.16 -18.08
C GLU A 149 -1.42 -10.28 -16.98
N THR A 150 -2.28 -9.63 -16.17
CA THR A 150 -1.85 -8.83 -15.02
C THR A 150 -1.13 -9.69 -13.98
N VAL A 151 -1.65 -10.88 -13.66
CA VAL A 151 -0.98 -11.81 -12.74
C VAL A 151 0.37 -12.28 -13.32
N SER A 152 0.48 -12.45 -14.64
CA SER A 152 1.75 -12.81 -15.28
C SER A 152 2.77 -11.69 -15.21
N LEU A 153 2.36 -10.42 -15.34
CA LEU A 153 3.22 -9.28 -15.13
C LEU A 153 3.79 -9.25 -13.70
N PHE A 154 2.95 -9.46 -12.69
CA PHE A 154 3.40 -9.55 -11.28
C PHE A 154 4.31 -10.76 -11.02
N ASP A 155 4.13 -11.85 -11.77
CA ASP A 155 5.02 -13.03 -11.70
C ASP A 155 6.40 -12.73 -12.29
N ASP A 156 6.46 -12.01 -13.40
CA ASP A 156 7.70 -11.66 -14.09
C ASP A 156 8.45 -10.52 -13.40
N CYS A 157 7.72 -9.57 -12.81
CA CYS A 157 8.25 -8.35 -12.22
C CYS A 157 7.96 -8.32 -10.71
N ARG A 158 8.84 -8.97 -9.92
CA ARG A 158 8.67 -9.18 -8.47
C ARG A 158 8.86 -7.91 -7.63
N ASN A 159 9.30 -6.82 -8.22
CA ASN A 159 9.30 -5.50 -7.59
C ASN A 159 7.89 -4.89 -7.50
N LEU A 160 6.92 -5.39 -8.26
CA LEU A 160 5.51 -5.05 -8.14
C LEU A 160 4.86 -5.97 -7.11
N ILE A 161 4.28 -5.41 -6.04
CA ILE A 161 3.60 -6.17 -4.97
C ILE A 161 2.12 -5.78 -4.96
N PRO A 162 1.21 -6.63 -5.46
CA PRO A 162 -0.22 -6.31 -5.41
C PRO A 162 -0.73 -6.30 -3.98
N VAL A 163 -1.54 -5.28 -3.65
CA VAL A 163 -2.21 -5.14 -2.34
C VAL A 163 -3.71 -5.03 -2.61
N ILE A 164 -4.41 -6.13 -2.33
CA ILE A 164 -5.84 -6.28 -2.65
C ILE A 164 -6.69 -5.62 -1.58
N SER A 165 -7.62 -4.79 -2.00
CA SER A 165 -8.50 -4.06 -1.07
C SER A 165 -9.70 -4.92 -0.65
N LEU A 166 -9.89 -5.08 0.67
CA LEU A 166 -10.98 -5.82 1.32
C LEU A 166 -11.59 -5.02 2.45
N GLU A 167 -12.78 -5.45 2.94
CA GLU A 167 -13.42 -4.85 4.11
C GLU A 167 -13.73 -5.88 5.22
N GLY A 168 -13.29 -7.11 5.03
CA GLY A 168 -13.60 -8.27 5.86
C GLY A 168 -14.16 -9.41 5.03
N ASP A 169 -15.35 -9.89 5.39
CA ASP A 169 -16.07 -10.93 4.65
C ASP A 169 -16.72 -10.43 3.35
N ALA A 170 -17.44 -11.33 2.65
CA ALA A 170 -18.14 -11.04 1.41
C ALA A 170 -19.19 -9.93 1.59
N ASP A 171 -19.99 -10.02 2.63
CA ASP A 171 -21.08 -9.08 2.89
C ASP A 171 -20.54 -7.66 3.15
N SER A 172 -19.49 -7.54 3.95
CA SER A 172 -18.87 -6.25 4.29
C SER A 172 -18.17 -5.66 3.07
N THR A 173 -17.46 -6.48 2.29
CA THR A 173 -16.74 -6.03 1.10
C THR A 173 -17.71 -5.61 0.00
N ASP A 174 -18.71 -6.42 -0.31
CA ASP A 174 -19.68 -6.13 -1.35
C ASP A 174 -20.59 -4.95 -1.00
N ARG A 175 -20.98 -4.82 0.27
CA ARG A 175 -21.76 -3.65 0.74
C ARG A 175 -21.04 -2.33 0.50
N ARG A 176 -19.73 -2.28 0.76
CA ARG A 176 -18.96 -1.06 0.59
C ARG A 176 -18.50 -0.83 -0.84
N ARG A 177 -18.07 -1.89 -1.54
CA ARG A 177 -17.37 -1.78 -2.82
C ARG A 177 -18.25 -2.06 -4.03
N GLY A 178 -19.36 -2.76 -3.85
CA GLY A 178 -20.30 -3.19 -4.89
C GLY A 178 -20.41 -4.70 -4.96
N GLY A 179 -21.58 -5.20 -5.35
CA GLY A 179 -21.88 -6.63 -5.39
C GLY A 179 -20.91 -7.40 -6.29
N GLY A 180 -20.41 -8.54 -5.82
CA GLY A 180 -19.49 -9.42 -6.52
C GLY A 180 -18.01 -9.01 -6.46
N VAL A 181 -17.66 -7.88 -5.84
CA VAL A 181 -16.26 -7.44 -5.72
C VAL A 181 -15.45 -8.39 -4.85
N TYR A 182 -16.04 -8.94 -3.78
CA TYR A 182 -15.35 -9.92 -2.94
C TYR A 182 -14.91 -11.16 -3.73
N ALA A 183 -15.80 -11.72 -4.53
CA ALA A 183 -15.48 -12.90 -5.35
C ALA A 183 -14.34 -12.63 -6.35
N LEU A 184 -14.31 -11.44 -6.96
CA LEU A 184 -13.22 -11.03 -7.84
C LEU A 184 -11.90 -10.87 -7.07
N SER A 185 -11.95 -10.31 -5.86
CA SER A 185 -10.78 -10.16 -4.99
C SER A 185 -10.23 -11.53 -4.55
N GLU A 186 -11.10 -12.49 -4.22
CA GLU A 186 -10.70 -13.87 -3.92
C GLU A 186 -10.03 -14.54 -5.13
N ALA A 187 -10.62 -14.43 -6.31
CA ALA A 187 -10.05 -14.98 -7.54
C ALA A 187 -8.66 -14.37 -7.85
N ALA A 188 -8.50 -13.06 -7.59
CA ALA A 188 -7.21 -12.37 -7.72
C ALA A 188 -6.17 -12.96 -6.75
N MET A 189 -6.51 -13.12 -5.47
CA MET A 189 -5.62 -13.70 -4.46
C MET A 189 -5.24 -15.14 -4.80
N ASP A 190 -6.19 -15.95 -5.27
CA ASP A 190 -5.94 -17.33 -5.72
C ASP A 190 -4.96 -17.39 -6.90
N GLY A 191 -5.12 -16.49 -7.87
CA GLY A 191 -4.20 -16.37 -9.01
C GLY A 191 -2.77 -16.04 -8.57
N LEU A 192 -2.61 -15.11 -7.64
CA LEU A 192 -1.33 -14.71 -7.07
C LEU A 192 -0.69 -15.84 -6.25
N LYS A 193 -1.48 -16.53 -5.42
CA LYS A 193 -1.03 -17.68 -4.62
C LYS A 193 -0.52 -18.80 -5.49
N LYS A 194 -1.24 -19.17 -6.55
CA LYS A 194 -0.85 -20.26 -7.48
C LYS A 194 0.54 -20.03 -8.09
N LYS A 195 0.96 -18.77 -8.26
CA LYS A 195 2.28 -18.40 -8.80
C LYS A 195 3.31 -18.07 -7.72
N ASN A 196 2.98 -18.26 -6.42
CA ASN A 196 3.82 -17.87 -5.28
C ASN A 196 4.29 -16.40 -5.36
N ILE A 197 3.37 -15.51 -5.72
CA ILE A 197 3.62 -14.07 -5.73
C ILE A 197 3.35 -13.53 -4.32
N LEU A 198 4.28 -12.74 -3.77
CA LEU A 198 4.00 -11.97 -2.56
C LEU A 198 2.90 -10.95 -2.85
N PHE A 199 1.85 -10.99 -2.07
CA PHE A 199 0.77 -10.00 -2.13
C PHE A 199 0.29 -9.62 -0.74
N GLY A 200 -0.43 -8.52 -0.65
CA GLY A 200 -1.03 -8.01 0.57
C GLY A 200 -2.53 -7.81 0.49
N ALA A 201 -3.12 -7.56 1.64
CA ALA A 201 -4.48 -7.06 1.78
C ALA A 201 -4.46 -5.64 2.38
N SER A 202 -5.29 -4.74 1.86
CA SER A 202 -5.57 -3.43 2.45
C SER A 202 -7.00 -3.42 2.94
N VAL A 203 -7.18 -3.17 4.24
CA VAL A 203 -8.49 -3.19 4.90
C VAL A 203 -8.77 -1.80 5.46
N THR A 204 -9.86 -1.18 5.00
CA THR A 204 -10.34 0.05 5.62
C THR A 204 -11.07 -0.30 6.91
N VAL A 205 -10.52 0.14 8.04
CA VAL A 205 -11.07 -0.17 9.37
C VAL A 205 -12.08 0.88 9.76
N THR A 206 -13.30 0.44 9.99
CA THR A 206 -14.43 1.23 10.48
C THR A 206 -14.89 0.69 11.83
N ARG A 207 -15.77 1.41 12.53
CA ARG A 207 -16.39 0.91 13.77
C ARG A 207 -17.20 -0.36 13.56
N GLU A 208 -17.73 -0.57 12.36
CA GLU A 208 -18.56 -1.75 12.05
C GLU A 208 -17.71 -3.02 11.88
N ASN A 209 -16.57 -2.93 11.20
CA ASN A 209 -15.78 -4.11 10.85
C ASN A 209 -14.56 -4.34 11.74
N MET A 210 -14.13 -3.36 12.57
CA MET A 210 -12.86 -3.42 13.32
C MET A 210 -12.68 -4.74 14.07
N ARG A 211 -13.70 -5.19 14.82
CA ARG A 211 -13.59 -6.43 15.61
C ARG A 211 -13.40 -7.67 14.73
N ALA A 212 -14.08 -7.71 13.60
CA ALA A 212 -13.98 -8.83 12.65
C ALA A 212 -12.62 -8.85 11.99
N VAL A 213 -12.18 -7.72 11.42
CA VAL A 213 -10.95 -7.65 10.62
C VAL A 213 -9.66 -7.69 11.46
N THR A 214 -9.73 -7.34 12.74
CA THR A 214 -8.60 -7.49 13.68
C THR A 214 -8.65 -8.77 14.50
N SER A 215 -9.49 -9.73 14.12
CA SER A 215 -9.55 -11.06 14.75
C SER A 215 -8.44 -11.98 14.21
N ASP A 216 -8.04 -12.96 15.04
CA ASP A 216 -7.12 -14.01 14.63
C ASP A 216 -7.65 -14.84 13.46
N ALA A 217 -8.97 -15.07 13.47
CA ALA A 217 -9.63 -15.84 12.41
C ALA A 217 -9.45 -15.18 11.04
N PHE A 218 -9.70 -13.88 10.95
CA PHE A 218 -9.54 -13.13 9.69
C PHE A 218 -8.09 -13.09 9.20
N VAL A 219 -7.13 -12.79 10.09
CA VAL A 219 -5.71 -12.73 9.70
C VAL A 219 -5.18 -14.12 9.36
N SER A 220 -5.62 -15.18 10.08
CA SER A 220 -5.28 -16.56 9.73
C SER A 220 -5.83 -16.95 8.36
N GLU A 221 -7.07 -16.58 8.05
CA GLU A 221 -7.68 -16.81 6.73
C GLU A 221 -6.87 -16.13 5.61
N LEU A 222 -6.50 -14.86 5.77
CA LEU A 222 -5.65 -14.16 4.81
C LEU A 222 -4.29 -14.86 4.62
N ARG A 223 -3.66 -15.28 5.72
CA ARG A 223 -2.40 -16.03 5.67
C ARG A 223 -2.56 -17.36 4.92
N ASP A 224 -3.63 -18.09 5.18
CA ASP A 224 -3.92 -19.38 4.54
C ASP A 224 -4.24 -19.19 3.05
N LYS A 225 -4.78 -18.03 2.65
CA LYS A 225 -4.92 -17.60 1.26
C LYS A 225 -3.58 -17.18 0.61
N GLY A 226 -2.48 -17.15 1.36
CA GLY A 226 -1.13 -16.81 0.87
C GLY A 226 -0.78 -15.33 0.98
N CYS A 227 -1.58 -14.53 1.68
CA CYS A 227 -1.30 -13.12 1.93
C CYS A 227 -0.10 -12.98 2.88
N GLY A 228 0.90 -12.17 2.49
CA GLY A 228 2.12 -11.93 3.27
C GLY A 228 2.12 -10.61 4.04
N LEU A 229 1.23 -9.68 3.70
CA LEU A 229 1.15 -8.39 4.38
C LEU A 229 -0.30 -7.89 4.49
N VAL A 230 -0.61 -7.21 5.61
CA VAL A 230 -1.91 -6.60 5.85
C VAL A 230 -1.72 -5.15 6.24
N PHE A 231 -2.42 -4.27 5.54
CA PHE A 231 -2.53 -2.85 5.87
C PHE A 231 -3.91 -2.59 6.47
N PHE A 232 -3.97 -2.25 7.74
CA PHE A 232 -5.16 -1.68 8.37
C PHE A 232 -5.12 -0.17 8.21
N VAL A 233 -6.05 0.37 7.43
CA VAL A 233 -6.15 1.81 7.15
C VAL A 233 -7.39 2.35 7.86
N GLU A 234 -7.20 3.28 8.79
CA GLU A 234 -8.31 3.89 9.50
C GLU A 234 -9.23 4.66 8.54
N TYR A 235 -10.54 4.49 8.73
CA TYR A 235 -11.52 5.22 7.95
C TYR A 235 -11.51 6.71 8.29
N VAL A 236 -11.36 7.54 7.26
CA VAL A 236 -11.44 9.00 7.36
C VAL A 236 -12.74 9.48 6.72
N PRO A 237 -13.63 10.16 7.45
CA PRO A 237 -14.87 10.69 6.89
C PRO A 237 -14.56 11.86 5.97
N ALA A 238 -14.70 11.65 4.67
CA ALA A 238 -14.52 12.68 3.66
C ALA A 238 -15.87 13.18 3.08
N ALA A 239 -16.92 12.40 3.25
CA ALA A 239 -18.29 12.76 2.86
C ALA A 239 -19.18 12.90 4.11
N GLY A 240 -20.10 13.84 4.10
CA GLY A 240 -21.10 13.97 5.18
C GLY A 240 -21.96 12.72 5.31
N GLY A 241 -22.43 12.42 6.54
CA GLY A 241 -23.32 11.29 6.79
C GLY A 241 -22.64 9.93 6.95
N THR A 242 -21.33 9.91 7.25
CA THR A 242 -20.56 8.69 7.48
C THR A 242 -19.80 8.72 8.81
N ASP A 243 -20.18 9.62 9.72
CA ASP A 243 -19.52 9.81 11.02
C ASP A 243 -19.66 8.59 11.93
N GLU A 244 -20.71 7.79 11.74
CA GLU A 244 -20.92 6.55 12.47
C GLU A 244 -19.86 5.48 12.17
N LEU A 245 -19.19 5.55 11.02
CA LEU A 245 -18.13 4.63 10.61
C LEU A 245 -16.77 4.99 11.26
N VAL A 246 -16.64 6.21 11.76
CA VAL A 246 -15.37 6.72 12.31
C VAL A 246 -15.04 6.03 13.63
N LEU A 247 -13.79 5.60 13.78
CA LEU A 247 -13.27 5.06 15.04
C LEU A 247 -13.28 6.14 16.12
N ARG A 248 -13.81 5.82 17.29
CA ARG A 248 -13.74 6.67 18.49
C ARG A 248 -12.43 6.42 19.24
N SER A 249 -12.14 7.23 20.22
CA SER A 249 -10.89 7.10 21.00
C SER A 249 -10.69 5.69 21.59
N GLN A 250 -11.76 5.05 22.08
CA GLN A 250 -11.67 3.68 22.58
C GLN A 250 -11.42 2.67 21.45
N ASP A 251 -12.10 2.83 20.30
CA ASP A 251 -11.89 1.96 19.14
C ASP A 251 -10.44 2.07 18.60
N MET A 252 -9.86 3.28 18.62
CA MET A 252 -8.46 3.49 18.23
C MET A 252 -7.48 2.81 19.19
N TYR A 253 -7.75 2.89 20.51
CA TYR A 253 -6.98 2.17 21.51
C TYR A 253 -7.06 0.66 21.27
N ASP A 254 -8.25 0.13 21.08
CA ASP A 254 -8.49 -1.30 20.84
C ASP A 254 -7.82 -1.75 19.52
N LEU A 255 -7.88 -0.94 18.45
CA LEU A 255 -7.18 -1.21 17.19
C LEU A 255 -5.67 -1.33 17.40
N LYS A 256 -5.08 -0.41 18.16
CA LYS A 256 -3.65 -0.41 18.49
C LYS A 256 -3.25 -1.68 19.26
N GLU A 257 -4.00 -2.05 20.30
CA GLU A 257 -3.72 -3.26 21.09
C GLU A 257 -3.91 -4.54 20.26
N ASN A 258 -4.99 -4.61 19.46
CA ASN A 258 -5.26 -5.75 18.59
C ASN A 258 -4.14 -5.91 17.56
N THR A 259 -3.75 -4.85 16.87
CA THR A 259 -2.68 -4.90 15.86
C THR A 259 -1.33 -5.25 16.49
N ALA A 260 -1.01 -4.74 17.67
CA ALA A 260 0.20 -5.11 18.40
C ALA A 260 0.22 -6.61 18.78
N SER A 261 -0.94 -7.15 19.16
CA SER A 261 -1.11 -8.58 19.45
C SER A 261 -0.97 -9.43 18.18
N LEU A 262 -1.63 -9.04 17.08
CA LEU A 262 -1.54 -9.71 15.78
C LEU A 262 -0.10 -9.76 15.27
N LYS A 263 0.66 -8.66 15.36
CA LYS A 263 2.09 -8.60 14.98
C LYS A 263 2.94 -9.63 15.70
N LYS A 264 2.61 -9.95 16.97
CA LYS A 264 3.32 -10.98 17.75
C LYS A 264 2.92 -12.38 17.33
N ARG A 265 1.63 -12.63 17.11
CA ARG A 265 1.09 -13.96 16.76
C ARG A 265 1.36 -14.35 15.32
N PHE A 266 1.29 -13.42 14.40
CA PHE A 266 1.54 -13.60 12.97
C PHE A 266 2.90 -12.99 12.57
N SER A 267 3.97 -13.40 13.29
CA SER A 267 5.33 -12.88 13.06
C SER A 267 5.92 -13.23 11.69
N ASP A 268 5.23 -14.10 10.93
CA ASP A 268 5.51 -14.47 9.55
C ASP A 268 4.82 -13.57 8.52
N MET A 269 3.95 -12.67 8.96
CA MET A 269 3.29 -11.65 8.13
C MET A 269 3.78 -10.25 8.48
N ILE A 270 3.62 -9.33 7.56
CA ILE A 270 3.80 -7.90 7.79
C ILE A 270 2.43 -7.31 8.11
N ILE A 271 2.27 -6.75 9.31
CA ILE A 271 1.04 -6.08 9.72
C ILE A 271 1.35 -4.62 9.98
N ILE A 272 0.66 -3.72 9.28
CA ILE A 272 0.82 -2.27 9.36
C ILE A 272 -0.53 -1.66 9.71
N SER A 273 -0.56 -0.75 10.67
CA SER A 273 -1.73 0.08 11.01
C SER A 273 -1.42 1.54 10.64
N PHE A 274 -2.22 2.12 9.77
CA PHE A 274 -2.03 3.49 9.32
C PHE A 274 -3.28 4.34 9.65
N PRO A 275 -3.16 5.48 10.33
CA PRO A 275 -1.93 6.10 10.85
C PRO A 275 -1.49 5.57 12.24
N GLY A 276 -2.14 4.55 12.82
CA GLY A 276 -1.90 4.09 14.19
C GLY A 276 -0.43 3.83 14.53
N ASP A 277 0.37 3.31 13.60
CA ASP A 277 1.79 3.04 13.81
C ASP A 277 2.66 4.33 13.83
N GLU A 278 2.16 5.48 13.34
CA GLU A 278 2.90 6.74 13.31
C GLU A 278 3.23 7.27 14.71
N GLU A 279 2.41 6.98 15.71
CA GLU A 279 2.67 7.37 17.10
C GLU A 279 3.98 6.75 17.62
N ALA A 280 4.22 5.47 17.31
CA ALA A 280 5.48 4.80 17.66
C ALA A 280 6.69 5.37 16.90
N MET A 281 6.44 6.06 15.78
CA MET A 281 7.45 6.72 14.95
C MET A 281 7.65 8.20 15.35
N GLY A 282 7.02 8.64 16.44
CA GLY A 282 7.12 10.01 16.95
C GLY A 282 6.18 11.01 16.27
N GLY A 283 5.05 10.55 15.76
CA GLY A 283 3.96 11.35 15.17
C GLY A 283 3.88 11.24 13.65
N CYS A 284 3.07 12.09 13.04
CA CYS A 284 2.72 12.06 11.62
C CYS A 284 3.96 11.93 10.70
N LEU A 285 3.92 10.99 9.78
CA LEU A 285 4.97 10.72 8.80
C LEU A 285 4.79 11.47 7.47
N ALA A 286 3.66 12.14 7.28
CA ALA A 286 3.38 12.91 6.08
C ALA A 286 4.28 14.13 5.90
N SER A 287 4.10 14.86 4.81
CA SER A 287 4.83 16.09 4.48
C SER A 287 6.35 15.89 4.36
N GLY A 288 6.76 14.72 3.87
CA GLY A 288 8.16 14.42 3.62
C GLY A 288 8.93 13.86 4.82
N ARG A 289 8.34 13.77 6.01
CA ARG A 289 9.03 13.22 7.18
C ARG A 289 9.28 11.70 7.05
N GLY A 290 8.31 10.93 6.64
CA GLY A 290 8.41 9.49 6.39
C GLY A 290 8.01 9.11 4.98
N PHE A 291 7.07 9.85 4.40
CA PHE A 291 6.65 9.70 3.03
C PHE A 291 6.22 11.03 2.41
N PHE A 292 6.20 11.05 1.10
CA PHE A 292 5.70 12.12 0.26
C PHE A 292 4.56 11.60 -0.61
N HIS A 293 3.56 12.42 -0.92
CA HIS A 293 2.46 12.01 -1.79
C HIS A 293 2.37 12.91 -3.01
N ILE A 294 2.41 12.32 -4.19
CA ILE A 294 2.20 12.99 -5.48
C ILE A 294 0.85 12.52 -6.03
N ASN A 295 -0.03 13.48 -6.33
CA ASN A 295 -1.34 13.19 -6.93
C ASN A 295 -1.23 12.93 -8.44
N SER A 296 -2.35 12.55 -9.08
CA SER A 296 -2.38 12.19 -10.50
C SER A 296 -1.99 13.33 -11.46
N ARG A 297 -1.94 14.57 -10.97
CA ARG A 297 -1.55 15.77 -11.74
C ARG A 297 -0.16 16.29 -11.38
N GLY A 298 0.63 15.53 -10.64
CA GLY A 298 1.99 15.91 -10.23
C GLY A 298 2.05 16.85 -9.03
N GLY A 299 0.93 17.22 -8.44
CA GLY A 299 0.91 18.08 -7.26
C GLY A 299 1.32 17.30 -5.99
N ALA A 300 2.19 17.92 -5.17
CA ALA A 300 2.46 17.42 -3.85
C ALA A 300 1.24 17.59 -2.94
N VAL A 301 0.77 16.48 -2.36
CA VAL A 301 -0.37 16.50 -1.45
C VAL A 301 0.14 16.44 -0.02
N MET A 302 -0.16 17.46 0.75
CA MET A 302 0.01 17.40 2.20
C MET A 302 -1.10 16.51 2.76
N CYS A 303 -0.78 15.66 3.73
CA CYS A 303 -1.81 14.95 4.48
C CYS A 303 -2.77 15.98 5.09
N THR A 304 -4.03 15.95 4.70
CA THR A 304 -5.01 16.71 5.47
C THR A 304 -5.10 16.07 6.85
N PRO A 305 -4.95 16.85 7.94
CA PRO A 305 -5.09 16.29 9.27
C PRO A 305 -6.46 15.61 9.38
N SER A 306 -6.45 14.32 9.59
CA SER A 306 -7.64 13.62 10.03
C SER A 306 -7.91 14.12 11.44
N ARG A 307 -8.91 14.99 11.57
CA ARG A 307 -9.45 15.60 12.78
C ARG A 307 -8.81 16.94 13.17
N GLY A 308 -9.69 17.96 13.18
CA GLY A 308 -9.40 19.21 13.85
C GLY A 308 -8.96 18.97 15.28
N GLN A 309 -7.88 19.63 15.61
CA GLN A 309 -7.58 20.04 16.97
C GLN A 309 -8.61 21.07 17.40
#